data_db5c0c4b68273717ad75da41df162139
#
_entry.id   db5c0c4b68273717ad75da41df162139
#
_cell.length_a   1.000
_cell.length_b   1.000
_cell.length_c   1.000
_cell.angle_alpha   90.00
_cell.angle_beta   90.00
_cell.angle_gamma   90.00
#
_symmetry.space_group_name_H-M   'P 1'
#
loop_
_entity.id
_entity.type
_entity.pdbx_description
1 polymer ?
#
loop_
_entity_poly.entity_id
_entity_poly.type
_entity_poly.pdbx_seq_one_letter_code
_entity_poly.pdbx_strand_id
1 'polypeptide(L)'
;MDIQLKETSSYAREADIDLSWEEIAADFEQAIKQFSKRVKLPGFRPGKVPRKVLMKQFQPAIEADFVEKSVNTYYLKALQEKEIIPINMGSVSDVHFHHGEHFKFKVAFEIEPDVTIPKMKRKSLKVEKTNYITDDEDVDMAIDEMRHGHAEVQTVEDGAQLDDYVICDLQEIDTSGVPIIGKKLETRYIKLGQIPFDGDNQKKLEGIKPGEKTQVSVPVDEKGSTSTFELSVQNVERQILPEVDEDFIKMADPEAENVADYRGRIKDRLGKAYDQRSEKAFDEQLTDAMINHVNPEFPPSMAESYLGHMVEDVMKNNPAATDKEKIKEIYQPVAERYLKWYLIRNTIIKNEEYEITKEDVQADIDQRKEANPKEAKELEKYFKKPSNRSRLEDDLMEKKVLAYLKNFTKIKEVKMNTKDLRKQSEGNVQS
;
A
#
# COMPACT_ATOMS: atom_id res chain seq x y z
N MET A 1 -32.10 -25.96 -18.08
CA MET A 1 -30.64 -25.82 -18.21
C MET A 1 -29.97 -26.82 -17.30
N ASP A 2 -29.13 -27.72 -17.80
CA ASP A 2 -28.35 -28.62 -16.95
C ASP A 2 -26.99 -27.97 -16.66
N ILE A 3 -26.65 -27.90 -15.36
CA ILE A 3 -25.43 -27.22 -14.91
C ILE A 3 -24.68 -28.17 -13.99
N GLN A 4 -23.56 -28.69 -14.49
CA GLN A 4 -22.66 -29.54 -13.72
C GLN A 4 -21.45 -28.73 -13.29
N LEU A 5 -21.29 -28.59 -11.98
CA LEU A 5 -20.17 -27.88 -11.37
C LEU A 5 -19.11 -28.89 -10.95
N LYS A 6 -17.88 -28.64 -11.37
CA LYS A 6 -16.70 -29.41 -10.97
C LYS A 6 -15.75 -28.52 -10.20
N GLU A 7 -15.39 -28.92 -9.00
CA GLU A 7 -14.34 -28.30 -8.21
C GLU A 7 -12.97 -28.81 -8.69
N THR A 8 -12.14 -27.86 -9.14
CA THR A 8 -10.80 -28.20 -9.66
C THR A 8 -9.72 -27.90 -8.61
N SER A 9 -9.96 -26.91 -7.75
CA SER A 9 -9.12 -26.57 -6.59
C SER A 9 -9.97 -25.89 -5.51
N SER A 10 -9.33 -25.39 -4.45
CA SER A 10 -9.99 -24.63 -3.38
C SER A 10 -10.75 -23.39 -3.91
N TYR A 11 -10.29 -22.78 -4.99
CA TYR A 11 -10.83 -21.57 -5.60
C TYR A 11 -11.29 -21.71 -7.06
N ALA A 12 -10.84 -22.74 -7.78
CA ALA A 12 -11.17 -22.90 -9.20
C ALA A 12 -12.39 -23.81 -9.39
N ARG A 13 -13.28 -23.41 -10.27
CA ARG A 13 -14.51 -24.11 -10.64
C ARG A 13 -14.62 -24.21 -12.15
N GLU A 14 -15.20 -25.30 -12.63
CA GLU A 14 -15.59 -25.49 -14.03
C GLU A 14 -17.09 -25.78 -14.05
N ALA A 15 -17.84 -24.98 -14.80
CA ALA A 15 -19.24 -25.23 -15.07
C ALA A 15 -19.38 -25.82 -16.47
N ASP A 16 -19.98 -27.00 -16.59
CA ASP A 16 -20.42 -27.60 -17.84
C ASP A 16 -21.92 -27.27 -17.98
N ILE A 17 -22.27 -26.46 -18.97
CA ILE A 17 -23.62 -25.94 -19.17
C ILE A 17 -24.19 -26.54 -20.43
N ASP A 18 -25.30 -27.26 -20.31
CA ASP A 18 -26.02 -27.89 -21.41
C ASP A 18 -27.44 -27.36 -21.48
N LEU A 19 -27.82 -26.82 -22.64
CA LEU A 19 -29.13 -26.25 -22.89
C LEU A 19 -29.80 -27.02 -24.04
N SER A 20 -30.98 -27.56 -23.79
CA SER A 20 -31.80 -28.17 -24.81
C SER A 20 -32.28 -27.13 -25.86
N TRP A 21 -32.63 -27.62 -27.03
CA TRP A 21 -33.19 -26.74 -28.09
C TRP A 21 -34.43 -25.97 -27.61
N GLU A 22 -35.28 -26.60 -26.83
CA GLU A 22 -36.51 -25.98 -26.31
C GLU A 22 -36.23 -24.76 -25.47
N GLU A 23 -35.13 -24.76 -24.70
CA GLU A 23 -34.72 -23.66 -23.81
C GLU A 23 -34.14 -22.48 -24.58
N ILE A 24 -33.49 -22.71 -25.73
CA ILE A 24 -32.80 -21.67 -26.51
C ILE A 24 -33.54 -21.24 -27.78
N ALA A 25 -34.56 -22.00 -28.22
CA ALA A 25 -35.25 -21.76 -29.50
C ALA A 25 -35.82 -20.33 -29.63
N ALA A 26 -36.41 -19.81 -28.55
CA ALA A 26 -36.98 -18.45 -28.55
C ALA A 26 -35.90 -17.37 -28.72
N ASP A 27 -34.77 -17.52 -28.02
CA ASP A 27 -33.62 -16.61 -28.06
C ASP A 27 -32.91 -16.70 -29.44
N PHE A 28 -32.82 -17.91 -30.03
CA PHE A 28 -32.31 -18.11 -31.38
C PHE A 28 -33.20 -17.44 -32.45
N GLU A 29 -34.50 -17.57 -32.35
CA GLU A 29 -35.43 -16.85 -33.23
C GLU A 29 -35.32 -15.32 -33.10
N GLN A 30 -35.07 -14.84 -31.91
CA GLN A 30 -34.80 -13.42 -31.69
C GLN A 30 -33.46 -13.00 -32.33
N ALA A 31 -32.42 -13.82 -32.25
CA ALA A 31 -31.14 -13.59 -32.90
C ALA A 31 -31.30 -13.52 -34.45
N ILE A 32 -32.07 -14.45 -35.03
CA ILE A 32 -32.41 -14.39 -36.46
C ILE A 32 -33.07 -13.04 -36.85
N LYS A 33 -34.05 -12.57 -36.05
CA LYS A 33 -34.72 -11.28 -36.29
C LYS A 33 -33.74 -10.11 -36.17
N GLN A 34 -32.84 -10.13 -35.21
CA GLN A 34 -31.83 -9.08 -35.08
C GLN A 34 -30.80 -9.09 -36.20
N PHE A 35 -30.35 -10.28 -36.62
CA PHE A 35 -29.47 -10.46 -37.76
C PHE A 35 -30.11 -9.96 -39.06
N SER A 36 -31.39 -10.26 -39.27
CA SER A 36 -32.15 -9.79 -40.43
C SER A 36 -32.16 -8.26 -40.60
N LYS A 37 -32.14 -7.52 -39.48
CA LYS A 37 -32.11 -6.04 -39.49
C LYS A 37 -30.75 -5.47 -39.93
N ARG A 38 -29.67 -6.23 -39.72
CA ARG A 38 -28.29 -5.82 -40.01
C ARG A 38 -27.79 -6.26 -41.38
N VAL A 39 -28.31 -7.39 -41.89
CA VAL A 39 -27.85 -7.94 -43.15
C VAL A 39 -28.44 -7.16 -44.33
N LYS A 40 -27.60 -6.87 -45.34
CA LYS A 40 -27.99 -6.30 -46.62
C LYS A 40 -27.98 -7.40 -47.68
N LEU A 41 -29.13 -7.77 -48.18
CA LEU A 41 -29.26 -8.77 -49.22
C LEU A 41 -29.90 -8.12 -50.48
N PRO A 42 -29.27 -8.20 -51.67
CA PRO A 42 -29.85 -7.69 -52.89
C PRO A 42 -31.27 -8.26 -53.12
N GLY A 43 -32.23 -7.39 -53.46
CA GLY A 43 -33.62 -7.76 -53.63
C GLY A 43 -34.52 -7.73 -52.40
N PHE A 44 -33.95 -7.46 -51.20
CA PHE A 44 -34.72 -7.37 -49.96
C PHE A 44 -34.39 -6.09 -49.19
N ARG A 45 -35.41 -5.48 -48.57
CA ARG A 45 -35.22 -4.38 -47.63
C ARG A 45 -34.67 -4.94 -46.31
N PRO A 46 -33.70 -4.29 -45.63
CA PRO A 46 -33.21 -4.68 -44.32
C PRO A 46 -34.35 -4.96 -43.32
N GLY A 47 -34.31 -6.08 -42.62
CA GLY A 47 -35.35 -6.55 -41.70
C GLY A 47 -36.58 -7.20 -42.33
N LYS A 48 -36.64 -7.32 -43.67
CA LYS A 48 -37.75 -7.96 -44.40
C LYS A 48 -37.33 -9.19 -45.21
N VAL A 49 -36.13 -9.71 -44.94
CA VAL A 49 -35.65 -10.96 -45.58
C VAL A 49 -36.39 -12.15 -44.96
N PRO A 50 -37.01 -13.05 -45.77
CA PRO A 50 -37.70 -14.23 -45.23
C PRO A 50 -36.73 -15.16 -44.49
N ARG A 51 -37.21 -15.75 -43.37
CA ARG A 51 -36.40 -16.66 -42.51
C ARG A 51 -35.74 -17.77 -43.31
N LYS A 52 -36.45 -18.41 -44.21
CA LYS A 52 -35.89 -19.49 -45.05
C LYS A 52 -34.71 -19.05 -45.91
N VAL A 53 -34.72 -17.81 -46.40
CA VAL A 53 -33.63 -17.25 -47.19
C VAL A 53 -32.44 -16.92 -46.33
N LEU A 54 -32.69 -16.32 -45.15
CA LEU A 54 -31.63 -16.04 -44.16
C LEU A 54 -30.92 -17.32 -43.73
N MET A 55 -31.66 -18.33 -43.31
CA MET A 55 -31.08 -19.61 -42.84
C MET A 55 -30.32 -20.32 -43.97
N LYS A 56 -30.83 -20.27 -45.23
CA LYS A 56 -30.12 -20.90 -46.35
C LYS A 56 -28.77 -20.22 -46.67
N GLN A 57 -28.67 -18.91 -46.52
CA GLN A 57 -27.48 -18.15 -46.93
C GLN A 57 -26.56 -17.78 -45.79
N PHE A 58 -27.08 -17.61 -44.59
CA PHE A 58 -26.33 -17.03 -43.46
C PHE A 58 -26.41 -17.86 -42.19
N GLN A 59 -26.88 -19.11 -42.24
CA GLN A 59 -27.00 -19.97 -41.06
C GLN A 59 -25.73 -20.02 -40.22
N PRO A 60 -24.51 -20.28 -40.75
CA PRO A 60 -23.30 -20.31 -39.94
C PRO A 60 -23.00 -18.97 -39.28
N ALA A 61 -23.28 -17.85 -39.95
CA ALA A 61 -23.06 -16.51 -39.40
C ALA A 61 -24.09 -16.16 -38.31
N ILE A 62 -25.32 -16.63 -38.44
CA ILE A 62 -26.39 -16.43 -37.45
C ILE A 62 -26.05 -17.27 -36.19
N GLU A 63 -25.63 -18.52 -36.38
CA GLU A 63 -25.22 -19.42 -35.28
C GLU A 63 -24.03 -18.87 -34.54
N ALA A 64 -23.00 -18.38 -35.22
CA ALA A 64 -21.85 -17.74 -34.61
C ALA A 64 -22.24 -16.46 -33.81
N ASP A 65 -23.06 -15.58 -34.38
CA ASP A 65 -23.56 -14.36 -33.70
C ASP A 65 -24.41 -14.71 -32.47
N PHE A 66 -25.21 -15.77 -32.58
CA PHE A 66 -26.00 -16.28 -31.44
C PHE A 66 -25.10 -16.81 -30.32
N VAL A 67 -24.18 -17.70 -30.66
CA VAL A 67 -23.24 -18.28 -29.69
C VAL A 67 -22.46 -17.21 -28.99
N GLU A 68 -21.83 -16.30 -29.72
CA GLU A 68 -21.03 -15.20 -29.17
C GLU A 68 -21.80 -14.38 -28.13
N LYS A 69 -23.07 -14.07 -28.40
CA LYS A 69 -23.89 -13.24 -27.51
C LYS A 69 -24.52 -14.03 -26.36
N SER A 70 -24.83 -15.30 -26.60
CA SER A 70 -25.64 -16.09 -25.68
C SER A 70 -24.80 -16.77 -24.60
N VAL A 71 -23.53 -17.11 -24.88
CA VAL A 71 -22.63 -17.73 -23.88
C VAL A 71 -22.63 -16.96 -22.58
N ASN A 72 -22.35 -15.64 -22.63
CA ASN A 72 -22.29 -14.84 -21.42
C ASN A 72 -23.64 -14.74 -20.70
N THR A 73 -24.74 -14.66 -21.47
CA THR A 73 -26.10 -14.58 -20.91
C THR A 73 -26.45 -15.84 -20.13
N TYR A 74 -26.19 -17.01 -20.72
CA TYR A 74 -26.47 -18.30 -20.08
C TYR A 74 -25.50 -18.61 -18.94
N TYR A 75 -24.24 -18.20 -19.05
CA TYR A 75 -23.28 -18.30 -17.94
C TYR A 75 -23.76 -17.50 -16.71
N LEU A 76 -24.16 -16.23 -16.89
CA LEU A 76 -24.68 -15.42 -15.79
C LEU A 76 -25.96 -16.02 -15.18
N LYS A 77 -26.87 -16.58 -16.01
CA LYS A 77 -28.04 -17.31 -15.51
C LYS A 77 -27.62 -18.56 -14.69
N ALA A 78 -26.62 -19.30 -15.15
CA ALA A 78 -26.13 -20.47 -14.45
C ALA A 78 -25.52 -20.10 -13.08
N LEU A 79 -24.73 -19.02 -13.02
CA LEU A 79 -24.19 -18.51 -11.77
C LEU A 79 -25.28 -18.10 -10.79
N GLN A 80 -26.31 -17.40 -11.28
CA GLN A 80 -27.45 -16.97 -10.48
C GLN A 80 -28.26 -18.17 -9.93
N GLU A 81 -28.49 -19.20 -10.77
CA GLU A 81 -29.20 -20.42 -10.36
C GLU A 81 -28.44 -21.22 -9.29
N LYS A 82 -27.13 -21.19 -9.34
CA LYS A 82 -26.25 -21.87 -8.36
C LYS A 82 -25.81 -20.97 -7.20
N GLU A 83 -26.26 -19.73 -7.16
CA GLU A 83 -25.89 -18.73 -6.12
C GLU A 83 -24.38 -18.54 -5.99
N ILE A 84 -23.65 -18.58 -7.12
CA ILE A 84 -22.18 -18.46 -7.16
C ILE A 84 -21.80 -17.03 -7.56
N ILE A 85 -20.86 -16.46 -6.83
CA ILE A 85 -20.25 -15.17 -7.13
C ILE A 85 -18.80 -15.41 -7.59
N PRO A 86 -18.52 -15.29 -8.91
CA PRO A 86 -17.15 -15.44 -9.40
C PRO A 86 -16.33 -14.18 -9.10
N ILE A 87 -15.01 -14.36 -8.93
CA ILE A 87 -14.06 -13.26 -8.73
C ILE A 87 -13.60 -12.70 -10.07
N ASN A 88 -13.56 -13.53 -11.10
CA ASN A 88 -13.07 -13.16 -12.44
C ASN A 88 -14.13 -13.40 -13.52
N MET A 89 -13.84 -12.89 -14.71
CA MET A 89 -14.59 -13.26 -15.89
C MET A 89 -14.22 -14.70 -16.27
N GLY A 90 -15.22 -15.59 -16.36
CA GLY A 90 -14.99 -16.98 -16.73
C GLY A 90 -14.31 -17.13 -18.10
N SER A 91 -13.43 -18.09 -18.22
CA SER A 91 -12.82 -18.51 -19.49
C SER A 91 -13.68 -19.58 -20.13
N VAL A 92 -14.21 -19.28 -21.31
CA VAL A 92 -15.12 -20.16 -22.06
C VAL A 92 -14.31 -21.12 -22.92
N SER A 93 -14.71 -22.40 -22.92
CA SER A 93 -14.12 -23.47 -23.72
C SER A 93 -15.16 -24.48 -24.16
N ASP A 94 -14.80 -25.41 -25.05
CA ASP A 94 -15.64 -26.53 -25.48
C ASP A 94 -17.05 -26.10 -25.92
N VAL A 95 -17.11 -25.06 -26.78
CA VAL A 95 -18.38 -24.52 -27.25
C VAL A 95 -18.93 -25.36 -28.41
N HIS A 96 -20.08 -26.00 -28.20
CA HIS A 96 -20.77 -26.82 -29.17
C HIS A 96 -22.23 -26.33 -29.34
N PHE A 97 -22.56 -25.88 -30.55
CA PHE A 97 -23.92 -25.51 -30.89
C PHE A 97 -24.41 -26.39 -32.05
N HIS A 98 -25.47 -27.12 -31.79
CA HIS A 98 -26.14 -27.92 -32.82
C HIS A 98 -27.59 -27.45 -33.00
N HIS A 99 -27.83 -26.86 -34.17
CA HIS A 99 -29.15 -26.30 -34.52
C HIS A 99 -30.26 -27.35 -34.43
N GLY A 100 -31.24 -27.13 -33.60
CA GLY A 100 -32.36 -28.05 -33.40
C GLY A 100 -32.11 -29.12 -32.33
N GLU A 101 -30.93 -29.18 -31.71
CA GLU A 101 -30.58 -30.19 -30.74
C GLU A 101 -30.21 -29.60 -29.39
N HIS A 102 -29.04 -28.95 -29.26
CA HIS A 102 -28.53 -28.41 -27.99
C HIS A 102 -27.51 -27.30 -28.20
N PHE A 103 -27.24 -26.60 -27.10
CA PHE A 103 -26.14 -25.67 -26.97
C PHE A 103 -25.36 -25.98 -25.68
N LYS A 104 -24.11 -26.40 -25.84
CA LYS A 104 -23.24 -26.82 -24.74
C LYS A 104 -21.95 -26.04 -24.75
N PHE A 105 -21.47 -25.67 -23.56
CA PHE A 105 -20.17 -25.00 -23.38
C PHE A 105 -19.69 -25.17 -21.95
N LYS A 106 -18.36 -25.02 -21.77
CA LYS A 106 -17.73 -25.01 -20.46
C LYS A 106 -17.20 -23.64 -20.11
N VAL A 107 -17.26 -23.31 -18.83
CA VAL A 107 -16.68 -22.08 -18.32
C VAL A 107 -15.84 -22.38 -17.08
N ALA A 108 -14.55 -22.06 -17.15
CA ALA A 108 -13.66 -22.11 -16.00
C ALA A 108 -13.60 -20.73 -15.35
N PHE A 109 -13.82 -20.67 -14.04
CA PHE A 109 -13.83 -19.42 -13.28
C PHE A 109 -13.31 -19.64 -11.87
N GLU A 110 -13.02 -18.53 -11.18
CA GLU A 110 -12.50 -18.53 -9.82
C GLU A 110 -13.52 -17.95 -8.84
N ILE A 111 -13.55 -18.50 -7.64
CA ILE A 111 -14.35 -18.02 -6.51
C ILE A 111 -13.45 -17.74 -5.31
N GLU A 112 -13.93 -16.96 -4.35
CA GLU A 112 -13.25 -16.81 -3.07
C GLU A 112 -13.22 -18.16 -2.34
N PRO A 113 -12.03 -18.66 -1.94
CA PRO A 113 -11.93 -19.97 -1.31
C PRO A 113 -12.44 -19.93 0.12
N ASP A 114 -13.13 -20.98 0.53
CA ASP A 114 -13.44 -21.22 1.95
C ASP A 114 -12.17 -21.71 2.66
N VAL A 115 -11.58 -20.82 3.48
CA VAL A 115 -10.38 -21.14 4.25
C VAL A 115 -10.76 -21.92 5.51
N THR A 116 -10.13 -23.06 5.70
CA THR A 116 -10.28 -23.84 6.94
C THR A 116 -9.19 -23.47 7.92
N ILE A 117 -9.56 -22.87 9.05
CA ILE A 117 -8.62 -22.56 10.13
C ILE A 117 -8.48 -23.82 11.01
N PRO A 118 -7.26 -24.38 11.14
CA PRO A 118 -7.02 -25.50 12.03
C PRO A 118 -7.41 -25.15 13.46
N LYS A 119 -7.92 -26.11 14.25
CA LYS A 119 -8.26 -25.89 15.66
C LYS A 119 -7.05 -25.37 16.43
N MET A 120 -7.10 -24.10 16.78
CA MET A 120 -6.04 -23.46 17.54
C MET A 120 -6.10 -23.90 19.01
N LYS A 121 -4.97 -24.33 19.54
CA LYS A 121 -4.79 -24.60 20.97
C LYS A 121 -4.15 -23.37 21.62
N ARG A 122 -4.32 -23.23 22.92
CA ARG A 122 -3.60 -22.20 23.70
C ARG A 122 -2.10 -22.31 23.43
N LYS A 123 -1.44 -21.20 23.06
CA LYS A 123 -0.01 -21.13 22.71
C LYS A 123 0.39 -21.79 21.36
N SER A 124 -0.56 -21.94 20.43
CA SER A 124 -0.27 -22.41 19.06
C SER A 124 0.62 -21.42 18.30
N LEU A 125 0.36 -20.14 18.44
CA LEU A 125 1.15 -19.08 17.84
C LEU A 125 2.29 -18.68 18.79
N LYS A 126 3.47 -18.40 18.25
CA LYS A 126 4.64 -17.95 19.00
C LYS A 126 5.09 -16.63 18.41
N VAL A 127 5.06 -15.56 19.21
CA VAL A 127 5.39 -14.21 18.77
C VAL A 127 6.25 -13.54 19.84
N GLU A 128 7.21 -12.72 19.41
CA GLU A 128 8.03 -11.91 20.30
C GLU A 128 7.45 -10.49 20.38
N LYS A 129 7.37 -9.95 21.60
CA LYS A 129 7.00 -8.56 21.83
C LYS A 129 8.22 -7.82 22.34
N THR A 130 8.69 -6.83 21.61
CA THR A 130 9.84 -6.02 22.01
C THR A 130 9.38 -4.85 22.87
N ASN A 131 9.80 -4.82 24.11
CA ASN A 131 9.57 -3.71 25.02
C ASN A 131 10.81 -2.80 24.98
N TYR A 132 10.66 -1.59 24.45
CA TYR A 132 11.74 -0.62 24.36
C TYR A 132 11.95 0.08 25.70
N ILE A 133 13.20 0.28 26.06
CA ILE A 133 13.61 1.01 27.27
C ILE A 133 14.37 2.24 26.80
N THR A 134 13.75 3.41 26.99
CA THR A 134 14.36 4.72 26.70
C THR A 134 15.33 5.13 27.78
N ASP A 135 16.39 5.81 27.40
CA ASP A 135 17.38 6.41 28.31
C ASP A 135 17.35 7.94 28.28
N ASP A 136 18.19 8.58 29.06
CA ASP A 136 18.22 10.04 29.13
C ASP A 136 18.83 10.66 27.86
N GLU A 137 19.66 9.91 27.13
CA GLU A 137 20.21 10.32 25.83
C GLU A 137 19.11 10.46 24.74
N ASP A 138 18.09 9.57 24.76
CA ASP A 138 16.91 9.72 23.89
C ASP A 138 16.16 11.02 24.18
N VAL A 139 16.05 11.36 25.47
CA VAL A 139 15.41 12.62 25.89
C VAL A 139 16.22 13.82 25.44
N ASP A 140 17.56 13.79 25.59
CA ASP A 140 18.44 14.85 25.13
C ASP A 140 18.36 15.03 23.61
N MET A 141 18.40 13.96 22.85
CA MET A 141 18.25 14.01 21.39
C MET A 141 16.90 14.60 20.97
N ALA A 142 15.80 14.21 21.63
CA ALA A 142 14.48 14.74 21.32
C ALA A 142 14.39 16.26 21.66
N ILE A 143 15.03 16.69 22.74
CA ILE A 143 15.11 18.11 23.10
C ILE A 143 15.96 18.89 22.07
N ASP A 144 17.08 18.33 21.65
CA ASP A 144 17.92 18.97 20.62
C ASP A 144 17.21 19.08 19.27
N GLU A 145 16.43 18.06 18.87
CA GLU A 145 15.60 18.15 17.68
C GLU A 145 14.57 19.30 17.80
N MET A 146 13.94 19.45 18.95
CA MET A 146 13.02 20.56 19.22
C MET A 146 13.75 21.91 19.19
N ARG A 147 14.97 22.01 19.73
CA ARG A 147 15.80 23.20 19.66
C ARG A 147 16.13 23.57 18.22
N HIS A 148 16.48 22.60 17.37
CA HIS A 148 16.69 22.83 15.94
C HIS A 148 15.45 23.34 15.22
N GLY A 149 14.26 22.87 15.60
CA GLY A 149 12.98 23.36 15.06
C GLY A 149 12.67 24.82 15.44
N HIS A 150 13.26 25.32 16.54
CA HIS A 150 13.10 26.69 17.04
C HIS A 150 14.38 27.53 16.92
N ALA A 151 15.37 27.07 16.15
CA ALA A 151 16.62 27.77 15.98
C ALA A 151 16.43 29.10 15.22
N GLU A 152 17.13 30.13 15.66
CA GLU A 152 17.26 31.37 14.88
C GLU A 152 18.33 31.17 13.80
N VAL A 153 17.97 31.46 12.55
CA VAL A 153 18.90 31.33 11.43
C VAL A 153 19.58 32.69 11.20
N GLN A 154 20.88 32.73 11.34
CA GLN A 154 21.69 33.93 11.11
C GLN A 154 22.67 33.73 9.94
N THR A 155 22.69 34.71 9.04
CA THR A 155 23.73 34.76 8.02
C THR A 155 25.07 35.17 8.65
N VAL A 156 26.12 34.41 8.35
CA VAL A 156 27.45 34.62 8.90
C VAL A 156 28.49 34.85 7.79
N GLU A 157 29.44 35.74 8.06
CA GLU A 157 30.53 36.12 7.16
C GLU A 157 31.92 35.63 7.68
N ASP A 158 31.94 35.05 8.86
CA ASP A 158 33.19 34.58 9.53
C ASP A 158 33.71 33.27 8.96
N GLY A 159 32.95 32.63 8.06
CA GLY A 159 33.25 31.35 7.44
C GLY A 159 32.45 30.20 8.05
N ALA A 160 32.19 29.19 7.23
CA ALA A 160 31.37 28.04 7.61
C ALA A 160 32.04 27.19 8.71
N GLN A 161 31.26 26.79 9.70
CA GLN A 161 31.64 25.90 10.79
C GLN A 161 30.83 24.60 10.70
N LEU A 162 31.22 23.59 11.47
CA LEU A 162 30.47 22.35 11.57
C LEU A 162 29.00 22.65 11.92
N ASP A 163 28.08 21.95 11.30
CA ASP A 163 26.61 22.11 11.41
C ASP A 163 26.04 23.35 10.74
N ASP A 164 26.84 24.29 10.18
CA ASP A 164 26.34 25.40 9.38
C ASP A 164 25.75 24.91 8.04
N TYR A 165 24.82 25.69 7.51
CA TYR A 165 24.27 25.50 6.18
C TYR A 165 25.01 26.38 5.19
N VAL A 166 25.62 25.76 4.18
CA VAL A 166 26.24 26.44 3.05
C VAL A 166 25.25 26.48 1.90
N ILE A 167 24.79 27.65 1.53
CA ILE A 167 23.94 27.87 0.37
C ILE A 167 24.83 28.14 -0.83
N CYS A 168 24.74 27.27 -1.83
CA CYS A 168 25.67 27.30 -2.94
C CYS A 168 25.07 26.79 -4.26
N ASP A 169 25.76 27.12 -5.34
CA ASP A 169 25.58 26.46 -6.63
C ASP A 169 26.62 25.35 -6.80
N LEU A 170 26.16 24.19 -7.30
CA LEU A 170 27.03 23.05 -7.62
C LEU A 170 27.09 22.88 -9.14
N GLN A 171 28.29 22.99 -9.71
CA GLN A 171 28.54 22.73 -11.12
C GLN A 171 29.42 21.48 -11.27
N GLU A 172 28.90 20.43 -11.92
CA GLU A 172 29.71 19.25 -12.22
C GLU A 172 30.85 19.61 -13.17
N ILE A 173 32.04 19.15 -12.86
CA ILE A 173 33.26 19.39 -13.67
C ILE A 173 33.86 18.05 -14.09
N ASP A 174 34.52 18.04 -15.25
CA ASP A 174 35.25 16.89 -15.75
C ASP A 174 36.61 16.71 -15.04
N THR A 175 37.33 15.66 -15.38
CA THR A 175 38.67 15.38 -14.83
C THR A 175 39.73 16.46 -15.14
N SER A 176 39.45 17.36 -16.09
CA SER A 176 40.32 18.50 -16.46
C SER A 176 39.87 19.80 -15.76
N GLY A 177 38.80 19.74 -14.94
CA GLY A 177 38.24 20.90 -14.25
C GLY A 177 37.31 21.76 -15.12
N VAL A 178 36.87 21.26 -16.28
CA VAL A 178 35.99 22.01 -17.20
C VAL A 178 34.50 21.72 -16.82
N PRO A 179 33.66 22.78 -16.71
CA PRO A 179 32.25 22.64 -16.41
C PRO A 179 31.49 21.82 -17.47
N ILE A 180 30.74 20.84 -17.03
CA ILE A 180 29.87 20.03 -17.90
C ILE A 180 28.56 20.79 -18.14
N ILE A 181 28.27 21.11 -19.40
CA ILE A 181 27.07 21.88 -19.77
C ILE A 181 25.80 21.13 -19.40
N GLY A 182 24.86 21.83 -18.77
CA GLY A 182 23.58 21.27 -18.35
C GLY A 182 23.61 20.51 -17.00
N LYS A 183 24.77 20.47 -16.35
CA LYS A 183 24.98 19.80 -15.06
C LYS A 183 25.22 20.81 -13.94
N LYS A 184 24.37 21.84 -13.85
CA LYS A 184 24.42 22.85 -12.78
C LYS A 184 23.19 22.69 -11.89
N LEU A 185 23.41 22.64 -10.58
CA LEU A 185 22.39 22.65 -9.55
C LEU A 185 22.46 23.96 -8.81
N GLU A 186 21.47 24.81 -8.96
CA GLU A 186 21.42 26.14 -8.35
C GLU A 186 20.77 26.10 -6.97
N THR A 187 21.22 26.96 -6.08
CA THR A 187 20.66 27.20 -4.75
C THR A 187 20.43 25.91 -3.97
N ARG A 188 21.54 25.23 -3.64
CA ARG A 188 21.51 24.03 -2.80
C ARG A 188 21.92 24.38 -1.39
N TYR A 189 21.17 23.80 -0.44
CA TYR A 189 21.46 23.87 0.99
C TYR A 189 22.29 22.64 1.37
N ILE A 190 23.50 22.86 1.83
CA ILE A 190 24.43 21.82 2.24
C ILE A 190 24.70 21.99 3.73
N LYS A 191 24.36 20.96 4.54
CA LYS A 191 24.76 20.98 5.96
C LYS A 191 26.18 20.44 6.09
N LEU A 192 27.08 21.23 6.63
CA LEU A 192 28.48 20.87 6.83
C LEU A 192 28.61 19.78 7.91
N GLY A 193 29.32 18.70 7.57
CA GLY A 193 29.47 17.54 8.45
C GLY A 193 28.45 16.40 8.23
N GLN A 194 27.46 16.60 7.34
CA GLN A 194 26.56 15.53 6.91
C GLN A 194 26.99 14.92 5.57
N ILE A 195 26.79 13.62 5.41
CA ILE A 195 27.03 12.92 4.13
C ILE A 195 26.23 13.59 3.02
N PRO A 196 26.83 13.87 1.84
CA PRO A 196 28.21 13.55 1.44
C PRO A 196 29.23 14.67 1.69
N PHE A 197 28.94 15.64 2.57
CA PHE A 197 29.78 16.80 2.88
C PHE A 197 30.48 16.66 4.24
N ASP A 198 30.82 15.43 4.59
CA ASP A 198 31.64 15.04 5.75
C ASP A 198 33.11 14.76 5.34
N GLY A 199 33.96 14.37 6.29
CA GLY A 199 35.32 13.93 6.05
C GLY A 199 36.19 14.94 5.29
N ASP A 200 36.67 14.58 4.10
CA ASP A 200 37.53 15.43 3.32
C ASP A 200 36.78 16.59 2.65
N ASN A 201 35.48 16.43 2.35
CA ASN A 201 34.66 17.52 1.86
C ASN A 201 34.39 18.54 2.98
N GLN A 202 34.18 18.08 4.21
CA GLN A 202 34.05 18.95 5.39
C GLN A 202 35.28 19.85 5.55
N LYS A 203 36.49 19.28 5.51
CA LYS A 203 37.75 20.05 5.65
C LYS A 203 37.92 21.13 4.61
N LYS A 204 37.41 20.90 3.38
CA LYS A 204 37.44 21.89 2.30
C LYS A 204 36.42 22.99 2.43
N LEU A 205 35.32 22.71 3.17
CA LEU A 205 34.21 23.63 3.38
C LEU A 205 34.35 24.40 4.70
N GLU A 206 35.08 23.88 5.68
CA GLU A 206 35.36 24.60 6.92
C GLU A 206 36.09 25.93 6.66
N GLY A 207 35.51 27.01 7.20
CA GLY A 207 36.01 28.36 7.02
C GLY A 207 35.69 29.04 5.69
N ILE A 208 34.98 28.36 4.77
CA ILE A 208 34.58 28.93 3.48
C ILE A 208 33.60 30.08 3.67
N LYS A 209 33.79 31.15 2.92
CA LYS A 209 32.96 32.38 3.03
C LYS A 209 32.06 32.59 1.83
N PRO A 210 31.01 33.42 1.98
CA PRO A 210 30.21 33.87 0.84
C PRO A 210 31.07 34.45 -0.29
N GLY A 211 30.80 34.02 -1.53
CA GLY A 211 31.54 34.40 -2.72
C GLY A 211 32.73 33.51 -3.05
N GLU A 212 33.19 32.65 -2.16
CA GLU A 212 34.30 31.75 -2.42
C GLU A 212 33.85 30.50 -3.18
N LYS A 213 34.83 29.81 -3.78
CA LYS A 213 34.63 28.57 -4.53
C LYS A 213 35.58 27.49 -4.02
N THR A 214 35.06 26.26 -4.00
CA THR A 214 35.85 25.06 -3.68
C THR A 214 35.37 23.87 -4.51
N GLN A 215 36.15 22.79 -4.50
CA GLN A 215 35.79 21.56 -5.19
C GLN A 215 35.49 20.45 -4.19
N VAL A 216 34.34 19.80 -4.35
CA VAL A 216 33.91 18.68 -3.54
C VAL A 216 33.68 17.45 -4.41
N SER A 217 33.93 16.27 -3.86
CA SER A 217 33.68 15.00 -4.54
C SER A 217 32.48 14.30 -3.88
N VAL A 218 31.44 14.04 -4.68
CA VAL A 218 30.15 13.48 -4.17
C VAL A 218 29.92 12.12 -4.85
N PRO A 219 29.57 11.07 -4.09
CA PRO A 219 29.12 9.81 -4.65
C PRO A 219 27.85 10.02 -5.50
N VAL A 220 27.79 9.43 -6.69
CA VAL A 220 26.66 9.57 -7.62
C VAL A 220 25.88 8.27 -7.81
N ASP A 221 26.44 7.15 -7.38
CA ASP A 221 25.79 5.84 -7.42
C ASP A 221 26.16 4.96 -6.22
N GLU A 222 25.37 3.91 -6.01
CA GLU A 222 25.61 2.91 -4.94
C GLU A 222 26.90 2.07 -5.18
N LYS A 223 27.54 2.20 -6.34
CA LYS A 223 28.76 1.48 -6.71
C LYS A 223 30.04 2.26 -6.36
N GLY A 224 29.88 3.44 -5.75
CA GLY A 224 31.00 4.26 -5.30
C GLY A 224 31.63 5.13 -6.38
N SER A 225 30.94 5.31 -7.53
CA SER A 225 31.39 6.29 -8.51
C SER A 225 31.25 7.70 -7.95
N THR A 226 32.28 8.53 -8.06
CA THR A 226 32.26 9.91 -7.55
C THR A 226 32.28 10.90 -8.71
N SER A 227 31.50 11.96 -8.63
CA SER A 227 31.60 13.14 -9.48
C SER A 227 32.21 14.31 -8.69
N THR A 228 32.99 15.11 -9.37
CA THR A 228 33.55 16.33 -8.77
C THR A 228 32.70 17.53 -9.14
N PHE A 229 32.38 18.33 -8.14
CA PHE A 229 31.62 19.56 -8.34
C PHE A 229 32.42 20.77 -7.90
N GLU A 230 32.40 21.82 -8.72
CA GLU A 230 32.77 23.15 -8.28
C GLU A 230 31.57 23.74 -7.51
N LEU A 231 31.81 24.05 -6.27
CA LEU A 231 30.81 24.65 -5.34
C LEU A 231 31.10 26.16 -5.26
N SER A 232 30.09 26.98 -5.58
CA SER A 232 30.17 28.42 -5.48
C SER A 232 29.26 28.87 -4.34
N VAL A 233 29.83 29.37 -3.24
CA VAL A 233 29.09 29.76 -2.05
C VAL A 233 28.34 31.07 -2.28
N GLN A 234 27.07 31.06 -2.07
CA GLN A 234 26.21 32.26 -2.10
C GLN A 234 26.06 32.86 -0.70
N ASN A 235 25.86 32.01 0.29
CA ASN A 235 25.62 32.41 1.65
C ASN A 235 26.03 31.31 2.63
N VAL A 236 26.29 31.67 3.88
CA VAL A 236 26.46 30.74 5.00
C VAL A 236 25.48 31.10 6.08
N GLU A 237 24.68 30.12 6.51
CA GLU A 237 23.68 30.28 7.55
C GLU A 237 23.99 29.37 8.73
N ARG A 238 23.99 29.98 9.91
CA ARG A 238 24.19 29.31 11.20
C ARG A 238 22.90 29.25 11.97
N GLN A 239 22.57 28.07 12.49
CA GLN A 239 21.47 27.89 13.41
C GLN A 239 21.94 28.19 14.83
N ILE A 240 21.40 29.26 15.42
CA ILE A 240 21.60 29.55 16.84
C ILE A 240 20.52 28.81 17.62
N LEU A 241 20.94 27.76 18.32
CA LEU A 241 20.01 26.94 19.10
C LEU A 241 19.66 27.67 20.41
N PRO A 242 18.37 27.78 20.76
CA PRO A 242 17.95 28.36 22.03
C PRO A 242 18.47 27.54 23.20
N GLU A 243 18.81 28.18 24.32
CA GLU A 243 19.07 27.47 25.57
C GLU A 243 17.78 26.82 26.09
N VAL A 244 17.93 25.69 26.83
CA VAL A 244 16.78 25.00 27.42
C VAL A 244 16.43 25.68 28.75
N ASP A 245 15.84 26.85 28.63
CA ASP A 245 15.39 27.68 29.73
C ASP A 245 13.85 27.75 29.81
N GLU A 246 13.32 28.57 30.72
CA GLU A 246 11.87 28.70 30.89
C GLU A 246 11.18 29.30 29.66
N ASP A 247 11.86 30.17 28.91
CA ASP A 247 11.29 30.80 27.71
C ASP A 247 11.19 29.82 26.56
N PHE A 248 12.24 29.00 26.37
CA PHE A 248 12.20 27.89 25.41
C PHE A 248 11.11 26.87 25.75
N ILE A 249 10.97 26.49 27.03
CA ILE A 249 9.97 25.52 27.47
C ILE A 249 8.55 26.02 27.19
N LYS A 250 8.25 27.30 27.54
CA LYS A 250 6.95 27.90 27.26
C LYS A 250 6.60 27.91 25.76
N MET A 251 7.62 28.04 24.92
CA MET A 251 7.46 28.00 23.47
C MET A 251 7.26 26.56 22.94
N ALA A 252 8.03 25.61 23.43
CA ALA A 252 8.04 24.22 22.96
C ALA A 252 6.89 23.37 23.55
N ASP A 253 6.58 23.56 24.83
CA ASP A 253 5.49 22.88 25.55
C ASP A 253 4.90 23.82 26.62
N PRO A 254 3.87 24.64 26.25
CA PRO A 254 3.26 25.60 27.17
C PRO A 254 2.64 25.00 28.44
N GLU A 255 2.48 23.68 28.49
CA GLU A 255 1.92 22.98 29.64
C GLU A 255 3.00 22.52 30.65
N ALA A 256 4.28 22.62 30.28
CA ALA A 256 5.38 22.26 31.18
C ALA A 256 5.69 23.38 32.18
N GLU A 257 5.84 23.01 33.45
CA GLU A 257 6.06 23.97 34.52
C GLU A 257 7.53 24.40 34.65
N ASN A 258 8.46 23.51 34.36
CA ASN A 258 9.91 23.74 34.44
C ASN A 258 10.69 22.72 33.62
N VAL A 259 12.03 22.85 33.54
CA VAL A 259 12.91 21.96 32.75
C VAL A 259 12.76 20.49 33.16
N ALA A 260 12.64 20.19 34.44
CA ALA A 260 12.53 18.81 34.91
C ALA A 260 11.17 18.19 34.50
N ASP A 261 10.08 18.95 34.59
CA ASP A 261 8.75 18.53 34.11
C ASP A 261 8.76 18.36 32.60
N TYR A 262 9.33 19.29 31.86
CA TYR A 262 9.47 19.18 30.40
C TYR A 262 10.20 17.91 29.97
N ARG A 263 11.34 17.59 30.61
CA ARG A 263 12.08 16.35 30.35
C ARG A 263 11.24 15.11 30.68
N GLY A 264 10.49 15.14 31.77
CA GLY A 264 9.56 14.06 32.15
C GLY A 264 8.49 13.84 31.06
N ARG A 265 7.88 14.90 30.56
CA ARG A 265 6.86 14.86 29.50
C ARG A 265 7.43 14.34 28.18
N ILE A 266 8.65 14.75 27.80
CA ILE A 266 9.34 14.20 26.63
C ILE A 266 9.57 12.70 26.80
N LYS A 267 10.07 12.26 27.97
CA LYS A 267 10.29 10.86 28.27
C LYS A 267 9.01 10.03 28.16
N ASP A 268 7.91 10.53 28.71
CA ASP A 268 6.59 9.89 28.61
C ASP A 268 6.08 9.82 27.16
N ARG A 269 6.31 10.89 26.38
CA ARG A 269 5.95 10.93 24.96
C ARG A 269 6.74 9.92 24.13
N LEU A 270 8.04 9.83 24.35
CA LEU A 270 8.91 8.82 23.74
C LEU A 270 8.50 7.40 24.15
N GLY A 271 8.22 7.17 25.43
CA GLY A 271 7.73 5.89 25.94
C GLY A 271 6.46 5.46 25.21
N LYS A 272 5.46 6.34 25.11
CA LYS A 272 4.21 6.06 24.37
C LYS A 272 4.45 5.78 22.87
N ALA A 273 5.38 6.51 22.24
CA ALA A 273 5.71 6.28 20.82
C ALA A 273 6.38 4.92 20.61
N TYR A 274 7.29 4.53 21.50
CA TYR A 274 7.92 3.20 21.47
C TYR A 274 6.94 2.08 21.81
N ASP A 275 6.00 2.29 22.73
CA ASP A 275 4.94 1.32 23.03
C ASP A 275 4.04 1.11 21.82
N GLN A 276 3.65 2.17 21.12
CA GLN A 276 2.87 2.07 19.88
C GLN A 276 3.65 1.33 18.78
N ARG A 277 4.94 1.60 18.64
CA ARG A 277 5.82 0.88 17.71
C ARG A 277 5.92 -0.61 18.06
N SER A 278 6.05 -0.92 19.35
CA SER A 278 6.08 -2.28 19.86
C SER A 278 4.79 -3.03 19.58
N GLU A 279 3.63 -2.42 19.87
CA GLU A 279 2.31 -3.03 19.60
C GLU A 279 2.11 -3.26 18.10
N LYS A 280 2.43 -2.29 17.25
CA LYS A 280 2.33 -2.44 15.81
C LYS A 280 3.19 -3.58 15.27
N ALA A 281 4.46 -3.64 15.68
CA ALA A 281 5.37 -4.73 15.29
C ALA A 281 4.89 -6.10 15.82
N PHE A 282 4.32 -6.13 17.02
CA PHE A 282 3.73 -7.33 17.60
C PHE A 282 2.51 -7.80 16.80
N ASP A 283 1.59 -6.89 16.43
CA ASP A 283 0.39 -7.21 15.66
C ASP A 283 0.77 -7.69 14.23
N GLU A 284 1.80 -7.11 13.62
CA GLU A 284 2.36 -7.57 12.33
C GLU A 284 2.93 -8.99 12.44
N GLN A 285 3.73 -9.29 13.48
CA GLN A 285 4.27 -10.62 13.71
C GLN A 285 3.17 -11.65 14.03
N LEU A 286 2.12 -11.24 14.74
CA LEU A 286 0.97 -12.09 15.04
C LEU A 286 0.21 -12.47 13.76
N THR A 287 0.02 -11.49 12.88
CA THR A 287 -0.56 -11.69 11.55
C THR A 287 0.28 -12.69 10.74
N ASP A 288 1.62 -12.49 10.69
CA ASP A 288 2.52 -13.37 9.96
C ASP A 288 2.56 -14.79 10.54
N ALA A 289 2.54 -14.91 11.87
CA ALA A 289 2.45 -16.21 12.53
C ALA A 289 1.16 -16.96 12.17
N MET A 290 0.04 -16.23 12.05
CA MET A 290 -1.24 -16.80 11.64
C MET A 290 -1.26 -17.17 10.16
N ILE A 291 -0.72 -16.32 9.28
CA ILE A 291 -0.55 -16.61 7.86
C ILE A 291 0.26 -17.89 7.67
N ASN A 292 1.39 -18.02 8.38
CA ASN A 292 2.25 -19.20 8.28
C ASN A 292 1.58 -20.46 8.87
N HIS A 293 0.71 -20.31 9.85
CA HIS A 293 -0.01 -21.42 10.48
C HIS A 293 -1.10 -22.00 9.56
N VAL A 294 -1.81 -21.15 8.82
CA VAL A 294 -2.93 -21.53 7.93
C VAL A 294 -2.45 -21.73 6.51
N ASN A 295 -1.61 -20.82 6.01
CA ASN A 295 -1.08 -20.74 4.65
C ASN A 295 -2.13 -20.99 3.56
N PRO A 296 -3.20 -20.19 3.49
CA PRO A 296 -4.28 -20.42 2.54
C PRO A 296 -3.82 -20.21 1.10
N GLU A 297 -4.39 -20.99 0.18
CA GLU A 297 -4.31 -20.72 -1.25
C GLU A 297 -5.26 -19.57 -1.60
N PHE A 298 -4.92 -18.79 -2.61
CA PHE A 298 -5.75 -17.71 -3.12
C PHE A 298 -5.77 -17.72 -4.66
N PRO A 299 -6.85 -17.22 -5.28
CA PRO A 299 -6.98 -17.16 -6.73
C PRO A 299 -5.92 -16.28 -7.38
N PRO A 300 -5.26 -16.72 -8.47
CA PRO A 300 -4.32 -15.88 -9.23
C PRO A 300 -4.92 -14.56 -9.71
N SER A 301 -6.19 -14.57 -10.16
CA SER A 301 -6.87 -13.35 -10.60
C SER A 301 -7.03 -12.32 -9.49
N MET A 302 -7.19 -12.77 -8.24
CA MET A 302 -7.26 -11.91 -7.06
C MET A 302 -5.93 -11.19 -6.81
N ALA A 303 -4.81 -11.94 -6.93
CA ALA A 303 -3.47 -11.37 -6.83
C ALA A 303 -3.19 -10.36 -7.96
N GLU A 304 -3.56 -10.70 -9.18
CA GLU A 304 -3.36 -9.86 -10.37
C GLU A 304 -4.15 -8.55 -10.28
N SER A 305 -5.40 -8.62 -9.84
CA SER A 305 -6.24 -7.44 -9.62
C SER A 305 -5.68 -6.54 -8.53
N TYR A 306 -5.28 -7.11 -7.39
CA TYR A 306 -4.73 -6.35 -6.27
C TYR A 306 -3.39 -5.68 -6.63
N LEU A 307 -2.48 -6.42 -7.28
CA LEU A 307 -1.22 -5.87 -7.79
C LEU A 307 -1.45 -4.77 -8.84
N GLY A 308 -2.45 -4.93 -9.71
CA GLY A 308 -2.83 -3.90 -10.66
C GLY A 308 -3.18 -2.58 -9.99
N HIS A 309 -4.01 -2.60 -8.96
CA HIS A 309 -4.36 -1.42 -8.16
C HIS A 309 -3.15 -0.83 -7.43
N MET A 310 -2.28 -1.66 -6.84
CA MET A 310 -1.06 -1.18 -6.19
C MET A 310 -0.13 -0.45 -7.17
N VAL A 311 0.06 -1.01 -8.37
CA VAL A 311 0.88 -0.39 -9.41
C VAL A 311 0.31 0.98 -9.83
N GLU A 312 -1.01 1.07 -10.02
CA GLU A 312 -1.68 2.32 -10.35
C GLU A 312 -1.49 3.38 -9.26
N ASP A 313 -1.63 2.99 -8.00
CA ASP A 313 -1.45 3.89 -6.85
C ASP A 313 0.01 4.37 -6.71
N VAL A 314 0.98 3.47 -6.89
CA VAL A 314 2.41 3.82 -6.86
C VAL A 314 2.75 4.81 -7.97
N MET A 315 2.30 4.55 -9.20
CA MET A 315 2.56 5.43 -10.34
C MET A 315 1.88 6.79 -10.20
N LYS A 316 0.69 6.82 -9.59
CA LYS A 316 -0.04 8.06 -9.33
C LYS A 316 0.67 8.93 -8.29
N ASN A 317 1.21 8.31 -7.25
CA ASN A 317 1.87 9.02 -6.14
C ASN A 317 3.35 9.30 -6.42
N ASN A 318 3.99 8.56 -7.33
CA ASN A 318 5.36 8.76 -7.76
C ASN A 318 5.47 8.73 -9.30
N PRO A 319 5.32 9.88 -9.98
CA PRO A 319 5.40 9.96 -11.45
C PRO A 319 6.73 9.53 -12.06
N ALA A 320 7.80 9.45 -11.27
CA ALA A 320 9.09 8.94 -11.72
C ALA A 320 9.14 7.41 -11.81
N ALA A 321 8.23 6.71 -11.14
CA ALA A 321 8.13 5.26 -11.17
C ALA A 321 7.35 4.81 -12.43
N THR A 322 8.04 4.54 -13.53
CA THR A 322 7.44 4.23 -14.84
C THR A 322 7.44 2.75 -15.20
N ASP A 323 8.28 1.95 -14.55
CA ASP A 323 8.44 0.51 -14.83
C ASP A 323 7.42 -0.32 -14.05
N LYS A 324 6.32 -0.65 -14.70
CA LYS A 324 5.21 -1.42 -14.11
C LYS A 324 5.62 -2.83 -13.67
N GLU A 325 6.46 -3.49 -14.46
CA GLU A 325 6.84 -4.89 -14.15
C GLU A 325 7.78 -4.94 -12.94
N LYS A 326 8.70 -4.00 -12.83
CA LYS A 326 9.55 -3.88 -11.65
C LYS A 326 8.76 -3.54 -10.39
N ILE A 327 7.74 -2.68 -10.51
CA ILE A 327 6.84 -2.37 -9.39
C ILE A 327 6.08 -3.63 -8.97
N LYS A 328 5.53 -4.39 -9.92
CA LYS A 328 4.84 -5.66 -9.62
C LYS A 328 5.74 -6.64 -8.88
N GLU A 329 6.97 -6.83 -9.36
CA GLU A 329 7.94 -7.74 -8.75
C GLU A 329 8.25 -7.36 -7.29
N ILE A 330 8.44 -6.06 -7.02
CA ILE A 330 8.69 -5.55 -5.66
C ILE A 330 7.49 -5.74 -4.74
N TYR A 331 6.28 -5.51 -5.24
CA TYR A 331 5.06 -5.54 -4.43
C TYR A 331 4.37 -6.90 -4.39
N GLN A 332 4.76 -7.86 -5.20
CA GLN A 332 4.17 -9.20 -5.21
C GLN A 332 4.16 -9.87 -3.82
N PRO A 333 5.26 -9.91 -3.05
CA PRO A 333 5.23 -10.53 -1.71
C PRO A 333 4.26 -9.82 -0.74
N VAL A 334 4.13 -8.50 -0.89
CA VAL A 334 3.21 -7.69 -0.06
C VAL A 334 1.76 -8.03 -0.41
N ALA A 335 1.45 -8.13 -1.70
CA ALA A 335 0.12 -8.50 -2.18
C ALA A 335 -0.28 -9.92 -1.73
N GLU A 336 0.62 -10.90 -1.86
CA GLU A 336 0.39 -12.27 -1.41
C GLU A 336 0.14 -12.34 0.10
N ARG A 337 0.94 -11.64 0.90
CA ARG A 337 0.76 -11.53 2.35
C ARG A 337 -0.60 -10.93 2.70
N TYR A 338 -0.97 -9.83 2.03
CA TYR A 338 -2.26 -9.17 2.23
C TYR A 338 -3.45 -10.08 1.91
N LEU A 339 -3.41 -10.78 0.77
CA LEU A 339 -4.49 -11.68 0.34
C LEU A 339 -4.65 -12.87 1.29
N LYS A 340 -3.55 -13.48 1.72
CA LYS A 340 -3.60 -14.55 2.72
C LYS A 340 -4.23 -14.09 4.03
N TRP A 341 -3.84 -12.89 4.49
CA TRP A 341 -4.43 -12.30 5.69
C TRP A 341 -5.90 -11.96 5.51
N TYR A 342 -6.28 -11.38 4.40
CA TYR A 342 -7.66 -11.07 4.05
C TYR A 342 -8.57 -12.29 4.16
N LEU A 343 -8.18 -13.41 3.56
CA LEU A 343 -8.95 -14.66 3.60
C LEU A 343 -9.06 -15.23 5.02
N ILE A 344 -7.95 -15.24 5.77
CA ILE A 344 -7.95 -15.72 7.16
C ILE A 344 -8.83 -14.83 8.04
N ARG A 345 -8.67 -13.51 7.94
CA ARG A 345 -9.44 -12.52 8.69
C ARG A 345 -10.94 -12.68 8.46
N ASN A 346 -11.36 -12.75 7.19
CA ASN A 346 -12.76 -12.94 6.84
C ASN A 346 -13.34 -14.26 7.41
N THR A 347 -12.53 -15.32 7.35
CA THR A 347 -12.94 -16.61 7.93
C THR A 347 -13.11 -16.52 9.46
N ILE A 348 -12.22 -15.81 10.17
CA ILE A 348 -12.37 -15.61 11.62
C ILE A 348 -13.61 -14.79 11.91
N ILE A 349 -13.84 -13.69 11.20
CA ILE A 349 -15.00 -12.83 11.34
C ILE A 349 -16.29 -13.64 11.19
N LYS A 350 -16.36 -14.46 10.13
CA LYS A 350 -17.52 -15.33 9.84
C LYS A 350 -17.72 -16.39 10.92
N ASN A 351 -16.67 -17.07 11.37
CA ASN A 351 -16.75 -18.16 12.32
C ASN A 351 -17.11 -17.69 13.74
N GLU A 352 -16.61 -16.52 14.14
CA GLU A 352 -16.84 -15.93 15.47
C GLU A 352 -18.03 -14.94 15.46
N GLU A 353 -18.71 -14.79 14.31
CA GLU A 353 -19.86 -13.88 14.11
C GLU A 353 -19.56 -12.44 14.58
N TYR A 354 -18.35 -11.94 14.25
CA TYR A 354 -17.96 -10.59 14.66
C TYR A 354 -18.65 -9.53 13.83
N GLU A 355 -19.24 -8.58 14.50
CA GLU A 355 -19.85 -7.39 13.92
C GLU A 355 -19.32 -6.13 14.61
N ILE A 356 -19.23 -5.04 13.88
CA ILE A 356 -18.99 -3.70 14.41
C ILE A 356 -20.29 -2.91 14.28
N THR A 357 -20.83 -2.49 15.42
CA THR A 357 -22.06 -1.71 15.46
C THR A 357 -21.78 -0.21 15.27
N LYS A 358 -22.82 0.56 14.95
CA LYS A 358 -22.69 2.02 14.88
C LYS A 358 -22.33 2.62 16.23
N GLU A 359 -22.75 1.98 17.31
CA GLU A 359 -22.47 2.32 18.70
C GLU A 359 -20.99 2.12 19.02
N ASP A 360 -20.35 1.03 18.54
CA ASP A 360 -18.91 0.77 18.70
C ASP A 360 -18.09 1.88 18.03
N VAL A 361 -18.47 2.25 16.79
CA VAL A 361 -17.81 3.32 16.04
C VAL A 361 -17.96 4.66 16.75
N GLN A 362 -19.17 4.96 17.26
CA GLN A 362 -19.41 6.21 17.96
C GLN A 362 -18.66 6.28 19.29
N ALA A 363 -18.56 5.18 20.02
CA ALA A 363 -17.81 5.08 21.27
C ALA A 363 -16.31 5.35 21.06
N ASP A 364 -15.70 4.76 20.01
CA ASP A 364 -14.28 5.03 19.67
C ASP A 364 -14.05 6.50 19.28
N ILE A 365 -14.97 7.09 18.51
CA ILE A 365 -14.91 8.51 18.14
C ILE A 365 -14.98 9.40 19.39
N ASP A 366 -15.87 9.10 20.32
CA ASP A 366 -16.04 9.90 21.54
C ASP A 366 -14.83 9.72 22.47
N GLN A 367 -14.26 8.54 22.59
CA GLN A 367 -13.00 8.31 23.31
C GLN A 367 -11.83 9.12 22.72
N ARG A 368 -11.71 9.20 21.39
CA ARG A 368 -10.67 10.01 20.72
C ARG A 368 -10.84 11.50 20.99
N LYS A 369 -12.10 12.00 21.04
CA LYS A 369 -12.40 13.38 21.38
C LYS A 369 -12.07 13.71 22.83
N GLU A 370 -12.35 12.79 23.75
CA GLU A 370 -12.00 12.94 25.18
C GLU A 370 -10.48 12.95 25.38
N ALA A 371 -9.74 12.11 24.64
CA ALA A 371 -8.29 12.09 24.67
C ALA A 371 -7.66 13.37 24.10
N ASN A 372 -8.30 14.02 23.11
CA ASN A 372 -7.81 15.22 22.44
C ASN A 372 -8.91 16.31 22.35
N PRO A 373 -9.25 16.99 23.45
CA PRO A 373 -10.33 17.98 23.46
C PRO A 373 -10.11 19.17 22.51
N LYS A 374 -8.84 19.55 22.26
CA LYS A 374 -8.47 20.63 21.34
C LYS A 374 -8.84 20.31 19.88
N GLU A 375 -8.76 19.05 19.50
CA GLU A 375 -9.02 18.55 18.14
C GLU A 375 -10.45 17.96 17.98
N ALA A 376 -11.26 17.95 19.03
CA ALA A 376 -12.57 17.28 19.04
C ALA A 376 -13.50 17.73 17.89
N LYS A 377 -13.49 19.03 17.51
CA LYS A 377 -14.29 19.54 16.39
C LYS A 377 -13.78 19.07 15.03
N GLU A 378 -12.47 18.92 14.87
CA GLU A 378 -11.87 18.44 13.63
C GLU A 378 -12.10 16.94 13.47
N LEU A 379 -11.96 16.16 14.53
CA LEU A 379 -12.29 14.74 14.58
C LEU A 379 -13.77 14.52 14.22
N GLU A 380 -14.69 15.30 14.77
CA GLU A 380 -16.10 15.21 14.41
C GLU A 380 -16.33 15.47 12.91
N LYS A 381 -15.69 16.51 12.35
CA LYS A 381 -15.77 16.83 10.92
C LYS A 381 -15.16 15.72 10.05
N TYR A 382 -14.04 15.16 10.48
CA TYR A 382 -13.36 14.06 9.80
C TYR A 382 -14.26 12.82 9.70
N PHE A 383 -14.88 12.41 10.81
CA PHE A 383 -15.74 11.23 10.85
C PHE A 383 -17.19 11.48 10.37
N LYS A 384 -17.54 12.69 9.92
CA LYS A 384 -18.78 12.93 9.14
C LYS A 384 -18.73 12.29 7.75
N LYS A 385 -17.53 12.07 7.20
CA LYS A 385 -17.36 11.41 5.90
C LYS A 385 -17.56 9.90 6.03
N PRO A 386 -18.48 9.27 5.23
CA PRO A 386 -18.74 7.84 5.30
C PRO A 386 -17.47 6.98 5.11
N SER A 387 -16.59 7.38 4.19
CA SER A 387 -15.32 6.65 3.93
C SER A 387 -14.40 6.59 5.16
N ASN A 388 -14.38 7.63 5.99
CA ASN A 388 -13.56 7.64 7.20
C ASN A 388 -14.18 6.78 8.30
N ARG A 389 -15.52 6.71 8.37
CA ARG A 389 -16.22 5.78 9.28
C ARG A 389 -15.99 4.34 8.87
N SER A 390 -16.10 4.03 7.57
CA SER A 390 -15.84 2.68 7.08
C SER A 390 -14.43 2.21 7.39
N ARG A 391 -13.43 3.10 7.24
CA ARG A 391 -12.06 2.79 7.68
C ARG A 391 -11.96 2.50 9.17
N LEU A 392 -12.66 3.28 10.00
CA LEU A 392 -12.69 3.04 11.44
C LEU A 392 -13.38 1.73 11.79
N GLU A 393 -14.45 1.36 11.07
CA GLU A 393 -15.12 0.05 11.21
C GLU A 393 -14.13 -1.09 10.90
N ASP A 394 -13.37 -0.97 9.81
CA ASP A 394 -12.34 -1.94 9.43
C ASP A 394 -11.21 -2.04 10.48
N ASP A 395 -10.74 -0.90 11.01
CA ASP A 395 -9.73 -0.85 12.08
C ASP A 395 -10.22 -1.50 13.37
N LEU A 396 -11.48 -1.26 13.75
CA LEU A 396 -12.10 -1.87 14.94
C LEU A 396 -12.28 -3.38 14.76
N MET A 397 -12.67 -3.82 13.57
CA MET A 397 -12.77 -5.22 13.23
C MET A 397 -11.40 -5.90 13.29
N GLU A 398 -10.36 -5.27 12.75
CA GLU A 398 -8.98 -5.75 12.83
C GLU A 398 -8.54 -5.94 14.28
N LYS A 399 -8.78 -4.94 15.13
CA LYS A 399 -8.49 -5.03 16.57
C LYS A 399 -9.22 -6.19 17.25
N LYS A 400 -10.50 -6.47 16.92
CA LYS A 400 -11.25 -7.62 17.45
C LYS A 400 -10.61 -8.95 17.03
N VAL A 401 -10.22 -9.08 15.76
CA VAL A 401 -9.56 -10.28 15.24
C VAL A 401 -8.20 -10.50 15.90
N LEU A 402 -7.37 -9.45 16.01
CA LEU A 402 -6.07 -9.55 16.68
C LEU A 402 -6.22 -9.90 18.17
N ALA A 403 -7.20 -9.32 18.87
CA ALA A 403 -7.50 -9.65 20.26
C ALA A 403 -7.89 -11.14 20.42
N TYR A 404 -8.67 -11.68 19.49
CA TYR A 404 -8.99 -13.11 19.45
C TYR A 404 -7.71 -13.96 19.30
N LEU A 405 -6.81 -13.61 18.38
CA LEU A 405 -5.58 -14.35 18.15
C LEU A 405 -4.63 -14.31 19.34
N LYS A 406 -4.61 -13.20 20.10
CA LYS A 406 -3.81 -13.06 21.32
C LYS A 406 -4.11 -14.15 22.36
N ASN A 407 -5.36 -14.69 22.42
CA ASN A 407 -5.75 -15.78 23.31
C ASN A 407 -5.03 -17.12 23.00
N PHE A 408 -4.59 -17.30 21.76
CA PHE A 408 -3.87 -18.50 21.29
C PHE A 408 -2.39 -18.31 21.18
N THR A 409 -1.87 -17.14 21.59
CA THR A 409 -0.48 -16.76 21.39
C THR A 409 0.36 -16.99 22.65
N LYS A 410 1.55 -17.54 22.46
CA LYS A 410 2.64 -17.52 23.44
C LYS A 410 3.49 -16.29 23.16
N ILE A 411 3.36 -15.28 24.00
CA ILE A 411 4.15 -14.06 23.90
C ILE A 411 5.48 -14.27 24.62
N LYS A 412 6.59 -13.98 23.94
CA LYS A 412 7.92 -13.88 24.52
C LYS A 412 8.29 -12.40 24.56
N GLU A 413 8.34 -11.83 25.75
CA GLU A 413 8.78 -10.45 25.90
C GLU A 413 10.31 -10.37 25.81
N VAL A 414 10.80 -9.44 24.99
CA VAL A 414 12.21 -9.12 24.81
C VAL A 414 12.40 -7.65 25.15
N LYS A 415 13.30 -7.36 26.06
CA LYS A 415 13.66 -5.98 26.39
C LYS A 415 14.78 -5.51 25.46
N MET A 416 14.64 -4.34 24.89
CA MET A 416 15.62 -3.72 24.02
C MET A 416 15.87 -2.29 24.45
N ASN A 417 17.12 -1.95 24.77
CA ASN A 417 17.48 -0.57 25.04
C ASN A 417 17.55 0.22 23.73
N THR A 418 17.00 1.41 23.72
CA THR A 418 17.04 2.31 22.56
C THR A 418 18.46 2.70 22.15
N LYS A 419 19.38 2.71 23.10
CA LYS A 419 20.82 2.83 22.85
C LYS A 419 21.37 1.79 21.86
N ASP A 420 20.85 0.56 21.89
CA ASP A 420 21.30 -0.49 20.96
C ASP A 420 20.75 -0.26 19.56
N LEU A 421 19.54 0.36 19.44
CA LEU A 421 19.00 0.78 18.16
C LEU A 421 19.83 1.91 17.53
N ARG A 422 20.23 2.91 18.33
CA ARG A 422 21.09 4.01 17.86
C ARG A 422 22.39 3.48 17.26
N LYS A 423 23.07 2.57 17.96
CA LYS A 423 24.31 1.94 17.47
C LYS A 423 24.11 1.13 16.18
N GLN A 424 22.94 0.48 16.01
CA GLN A 424 22.64 -0.26 14.79
C GLN A 424 22.40 0.68 13.60
N SER A 425 21.76 1.83 13.84
CA SER A 425 21.54 2.84 12.79
C SER A 425 22.86 3.49 12.35
N GLU A 426 23.77 3.80 13.28
CA GLU A 426 25.10 4.33 12.97
C GLU A 426 25.96 3.33 12.19
N GLY A 427 25.88 2.04 12.50
CA GLY A 427 26.60 0.99 11.77
C GLY A 427 26.12 0.75 10.35
N ASN A 428 24.81 0.98 10.09
CA ASN A 428 24.24 0.84 8.75
C ASN A 428 24.47 2.07 7.84
N VAL A 429 24.83 3.21 8.40
CA VAL A 429 25.21 4.41 7.64
C VAL A 429 26.67 4.34 7.16
N GLN A 430 27.50 3.47 7.76
CA GLN A 430 28.92 3.28 7.41
C GLN A 430 29.19 2.08 6.49
N SER A 431 28.18 1.29 6.14
CA SER A 431 28.26 0.15 5.23
C SER A 431 27.57 0.43 3.89
#